data_11e8607e659af6a8e3268f9002f37385
#
_entry.id   11e8607e659af6a8e3268f9002f37385
#
_cell.length_a   1.000
_cell.length_b   1.000
_cell.length_c   1.000
_cell.angle_alpha   90.00
_cell.angle_beta   90.00
_cell.angle_gamma   90.00
#
_symmetry.space_group_name_H-M   'P 1'
#
loop_
_entity.id
_entity.type
_entity.pdbx_description
1 polymer ?
#
loop_
_entity_poly.entity_id
_entity_poly.type
_entity_poly.pdbx_seq_one_letter_code
_entity_poly.pdbx_strand_id
1 'polypeptide(L)'
;MYRTNTCGELRLSNAGNTVTLAGWVQRTRKMGGMTFVDLRDRYGITQLVFNEATDAELCERANKLGREYCIQVTGSVSERESKNKNIPTGEIEIIVSQLNILSTSVTPPFTIEDN
;
A
#
# COMPACT_ATOMS: atom_id res chain seq x y z
N MET A 1 11.61 11.34 0.65
CA MET A 1 11.06 9.98 0.77
C MET A 1 11.09 9.29 -0.58
N TYR A 2 11.66 8.11 -0.64
CA TYR A 2 11.81 7.39 -1.89
C TYR A 2 10.54 6.66 -2.31
N ARG A 3 10.18 6.80 -3.57
CA ARG A 3 9.12 6.01 -4.19
C ARG A 3 9.35 6.00 -5.71
N THR A 4 8.88 4.94 -6.37
CA THR A 4 8.96 4.86 -7.82
C THR A 4 7.69 5.37 -8.48
N ASN A 5 6.56 5.29 -7.77
CA ASN A 5 5.25 5.64 -8.30
C ASN A 5 4.41 6.29 -7.21
N THR A 6 3.34 6.99 -7.62
CA THR A 6 2.37 7.52 -6.67
C THR A 6 1.24 6.52 -6.48
N CYS A 7 0.46 6.69 -5.41
CA CYS A 7 -0.67 5.82 -5.12
C CYS A 7 -1.85 6.03 -6.06
N GLY A 8 -1.77 7.02 -6.94
CA GLY A 8 -2.86 7.33 -7.86
C GLY A 8 -2.59 7.00 -9.31
N GLU A 9 -1.37 6.59 -9.65
CA GLU A 9 -1.01 6.45 -11.07
C GLU A 9 -1.01 5.03 -11.61
N LEU A 10 -1.01 4.01 -10.75
CA LEU A 10 -0.89 2.63 -11.20
C LEU A 10 -2.19 2.14 -11.86
N ARG A 11 -2.04 1.41 -12.93
CA ARG A 11 -3.15 0.86 -13.70
C ARG A 11 -2.86 -0.59 -14.04
N LEU A 12 -3.85 -1.26 -14.62
CA LEU A 12 -3.70 -2.66 -15.01
C LEU A 12 -2.51 -2.88 -15.94
N SER A 13 -2.17 -1.90 -16.76
CA SER A 13 -1.02 -1.98 -17.65
C SER A 13 0.31 -2.07 -16.90
N ASN A 14 0.31 -1.74 -15.61
CA ASN A 14 1.52 -1.83 -14.78
C ASN A 14 1.68 -3.21 -14.13
N ALA A 15 0.71 -4.12 -14.30
CA ALA A 15 0.77 -5.44 -13.68
C ALA A 15 2.08 -6.16 -14.06
N GLY A 16 2.72 -6.76 -13.06
CA GLY A 16 4.00 -7.42 -13.24
C GLY A 16 5.19 -6.55 -12.89
N ASN A 17 5.01 -5.25 -12.75
CA ASN A 17 6.10 -4.34 -12.39
C ASN A 17 6.34 -4.37 -10.88
N THR A 18 7.60 -4.16 -10.49
CA THR A 18 7.96 -3.95 -9.09
C THR A 18 8.00 -2.45 -8.83
N VAL A 19 7.30 -2.01 -7.79
CA VAL A 19 7.19 -0.58 -7.49
C VAL A 19 7.44 -0.34 -6.01
N THR A 20 7.78 0.91 -5.68
CA THR A 20 7.90 1.38 -4.31
C THR A 20 6.92 2.52 -4.13
N LEU A 21 6.06 2.40 -3.14
CA LEU A 21 5.07 3.41 -2.82
C LEU A 21 5.29 3.93 -1.40
N ALA A 22 4.88 5.16 -1.17
CA ALA A 22 4.96 5.77 0.15
C ALA A 22 3.71 6.60 0.39
N GLY A 23 3.22 6.56 1.62
CA GLY A 23 2.02 7.29 1.97
C GLY A 23 1.60 6.96 3.38
N TRP A 24 0.33 7.13 3.69
CA TRP A 24 -0.19 6.82 5.02
C TRP A 24 -1.30 5.79 4.92
N VAL A 25 -1.45 5.03 6.02
CA VAL A 25 -2.48 3.98 6.12
C VAL A 25 -3.84 4.64 6.31
N GLN A 26 -4.75 4.43 5.38
CA GLN A 26 -6.10 4.95 5.52
C GLN A 26 -7.00 3.92 6.18
N ARG A 27 -6.81 2.64 5.85
CA ARG A 27 -7.67 1.58 6.36
C ARG A 27 -6.95 0.24 6.29
N THR A 28 -7.20 -0.60 7.28
CA THR A 28 -6.66 -1.96 7.32
C THR A 28 -7.82 -2.94 7.47
N ARG A 29 -7.80 -4.02 6.70
CA ARG A 29 -8.80 -5.08 6.77
C ARG A 29 -8.10 -6.43 6.82
N LYS A 30 -8.54 -7.28 7.75
CA LYS A 30 -8.03 -8.65 7.85
C LYS A 30 -9.10 -9.59 7.31
N MET A 31 -8.73 -10.45 6.39
CA MET A 31 -9.65 -11.40 5.77
C MET A 31 -8.93 -12.71 5.53
N GLY A 32 -9.25 -13.72 6.33
CA GLY A 32 -8.59 -15.00 6.24
C GLY A 32 -7.12 -14.87 6.59
N GLY A 33 -6.24 -15.41 5.79
CA GLY A 33 -4.81 -15.31 5.98
C GLY A 33 -4.19 -14.10 5.31
N MET A 34 -4.97 -13.08 4.99
CA MET A 34 -4.48 -11.91 4.27
C MET A 34 -4.84 -10.63 5.00
N THR A 35 -3.98 -9.64 4.88
CA THR A 35 -4.24 -8.30 5.38
C THR A 35 -4.20 -7.33 4.21
N PHE A 36 -5.26 -6.55 4.07
CA PHE A 36 -5.37 -5.54 3.03
C PHE A 36 -5.21 -4.17 3.67
N VAL A 37 -4.36 -3.33 3.09
CA VAL A 37 -4.12 -1.98 3.57
C VAL A 37 -4.37 -1.01 2.43
N ASP A 38 -5.23 -0.02 2.68
CA ASP A 38 -5.42 1.05 1.71
C ASP A 38 -4.38 2.11 2.02
N LEU A 39 -3.39 2.24 1.13
CA LEU A 39 -2.33 3.23 1.24
C LEU A 39 -2.71 4.46 0.44
N ARG A 40 -2.67 5.60 1.11
CA ARG A 40 -3.06 6.86 0.49
C ARG A 40 -1.90 7.83 0.45
N ASP A 41 -1.81 8.58 -0.66
CA ASP A 41 -0.97 9.75 -0.74
C ASP A 41 -1.81 10.88 -1.34
N ARG A 42 -1.19 12.01 -1.65
CA ARG A 42 -1.93 13.16 -2.19
C ARG A 42 -2.51 12.90 -3.58
N TYR A 43 -2.10 11.83 -4.24
CA TYR A 43 -2.51 11.53 -5.62
C TYR A 43 -3.57 10.45 -5.71
N GLY A 44 -3.77 9.66 -4.69
CA GLY A 44 -4.79 8.62 -4.71
C GLY A 44 -4.59 7.54 -3.67
N ILE A 45 -5.27 6.43 -3.87
CA ILE A 45 -5.27 5.29 -2.96
C ILE A 45 -4.88 4.04 -3.73
N THR A 46 -4.06 3.19 -3.14
CA THR A 46 -3.70 1.89 -3.72
C THR A 46 -3.85 0.83 -2.65
N GLN A 47 -4.43 -0.31 -3.01
CA GLN A 47 -4.58 -1.44 -2.10
C GLN A 47 -3.29 -2.23 -2.02
N LEU A 48 -2.84 -2.48 -0.80
CA LEU A 48 -1.69 -3.32 -0.52
C LEU A 48 -2.19 -4.66 0.00
N VAL A 49 -1.48 -5.74 -0.35
CA VAL A 49 -1.81 -7.09 0.10
C VAL A 49 -0.62 -7.69 0.82
N PHE A 50 -0.88 -8.19 2.03
CA PHE A 50 0.09 -8.91 2.83
C PHE A 50 -0.47 -10.32 3.04
N ASN A 51 0.22 -11.32 2.53
CA ASN A 51 -0.28 -12.70 2.56
C ASN A 51 0.52 -13.53 3.56
N GLU A 52 -0.17 -14.05 4.58
CA GLU A 52 0.46 -14.87 5.62
C GLU A 52 1.13 -16.11 5.05
N ALA A 53 0.53 -16.71 4.04
CA ALA A 53 1.09 -17.92 3.44
C ALA A 53 2.40 -17.65 2.70
N THR A 54 2.60 -16.44 2.21
CA THR A 54 3.81 -16.05 1.47
C THR A 54 4.88 -15.53 2.43
N ASP A 55 4.49 -14.68 3.37
CA ASP A 55 5.41 -14.08 4.32
C ASP A 55 4.66 -13.74 5.61
N ALA A 56 4.68 -14.69 6.55
CA ALA A 56 3.92 -14.56 7.79
C ALA A 56 4.42 -13.40 8.65
N GLU A 57 5.73 -13.17 8.67
CA GLU A 57 6.30 -12.09 9.47
C GLU A 57 5.87 -10.73 8.94
N LEU A 58 5.92 -10.56 7.63
CA LEU A 58 5.51 -9.32 7.01
C LEU A 58 4.02 -9.07 7.22
N CYS A 59 3.21 -10.10 7.11
CA CYS A 59 1.77 -10.00 7.35
C CYS A 59 1.48 -9.62 8.80
N GLU A 60 2.24 -10.18 9.76
CA GLU A 60 2.08 -9.83 11.15
C GLU A 60 2.44 -8.37 11.41
N ARG A 61 3.48 -7.88 10.75
CA ARG A 61 3.84 -6.46 10.86
C ARG A 61 2.71 -5.57 10.31
N ALA A 62 2.10 -5.99 9.20
CA ALA A 62 0.98 -5.25 8.62
C ALA A 62 -0.21 -5.20 9.56
N ASN A 63 -0.44 -6.28 10.30
CA ASN A 63 -1.56 -6.34 11.24
C ASN A 63 -1.42 -5.35 12.40
N LYS A 64 -0.22 -4.86 12.63
CA LYS A 64 0.06 -3.89 13.70
C LYS A 64 0.03 -2.45 13.22
N LEU A 65 -0.19 -2.22 11.93
CA LEU A 65 -0.24 -0.86 11.39
C LEU A 65 -1.48 -0.14 11.90
N GLY A 66 -1.26 1.06 12.41
CA GLY A 66 -2.36 1.92 12.83
C GLY A 66 -2.78 2.84 11.70
N ARG A 67 -4.00 3.38 11.81
CA ARG A 67 -4.44 4.38 10.85
C ARG A 67 -3.51 5.58 10.91
N GLU A 68 -3.24 6.13 9.73
CA GLU A 68 -2.39 7.30 9.57
C GLU A 68 -0.91 7.07 9.86
N TYR A 69 -0.49 5.83 10.05
CA TYR A 69 0.93 5.53 10.03
C TYR A 69 1.47 5.86 8.64
N CYS A 70 2.66 6.45 8.60
CA CYS A 70 3.35 6.67 7.34
C CYS A 70 4.23 5.47 7.04
N ILE A 71 4.08 4.90 5.88
CA ILE A 71 4.84 3.71 5.52
C ILE A 71 5.36 3.82 4.10
N GLN A 72 6.38 3.02 3.83
CA GLN A 72 6.94 2.84 2.50
C GLN A 72 6.91 1.35 2.22
N VAL A 73 6.41 0.96 1.07
CA VAL A 73 6.32 -0.45 0.69
C VAL A 73 6.91 -0.68 -0.67
N THR A 74 7.48 -1.86 -0.86
CA THR A 74 7.94 -2.33 -2.16
C THR A 74 7.23 -3.64 -2.46
N GLY A 75 6.75 -3.79 -3.67
CA GLY A 75 6.06 -5.00 -4.07
C GLY A 75 5.76 -5.01 -5.55
N SER A 76 5.06 -6.05 -5.99
CA SER A 76 4.70 -6.20 -7.39
C SER A 76 3.25 -5.81 -7.62
N VAL A 77 3.00 -5.17 -8.76
CA VAL A 77 1.64 -4.80 -9.17
C VAL A 77 0.95 -6.05 -9.71
N SER A 78 -0.24 -6.31 -9.21
CA SER A 78 -1.03 -7.47 -9.60
C SER A 78 -2.46 -7.04 -9.87
N GLU A 79 -3.15 -7.78 -10.72
CA GLU A 79 -4.56 -7.53 -10.99
C GLU A 79 -5.40 -8.00 -9.81
N ARG A 80 -6.37 -7.16 -9.40
CA ARG A 80 -7.29 -7.53 -8.31
C ARG A 80 -8.36 -8.48 -8.83
N GLU A 81 -8.73 -9.45 -7.99
CA GLU A 81 -9.88 -10.29 -8.29
C GLU A 81 -11.17 -9.48 -8.15
N SER A 82 -11.24 -8.69 -7.09
CA SER A 82 -12.41 -7.88 -6.79
C SER A 82 -12.09 -6.42 -7.09
N LYS A 83 -12.41 -5.98 -8.28
CA LYS A 83 -12.07 -4.64 -8.73
C LYS A 83 -12.99 -3.59 -8.13
N ASN A 84 -12.42 -2.42 -7.82
CA ASN A 84 -13.17 -1.29 -7.30
C ASN A 84 -13.18 -0.17 -8.35
N LYS A 85 -14.32 0.01 -8.98
CA LYS A 85 -14.46 1.01 -10.05
C LYS A 85 -14.51 2.43 -9.54
N ASN A 86 -14.61 2.61 -8.23
CA ASN A 86 -14.74 3.95 -7.65
C ASN A 86 -13.40 4.67 -7.53
N ILE A 87 -12.29 3.97 -7.72
CA ILE A 87 -10.97 4.60 -7.67
C ILE A 87 -10.18 4.23 -8.92
N PRO A 88 -9.31 5.14 -9.40
CA PRO A 88 -8.55 4.90 -10.63
C PRO A 88 -7.64 3.67 -10.56
N THR A 89 -7.09 3.37 -9.38
CA THR A 89 -6.20 2.23 -9.17
C THR A 89 -6.96 0.98 -8.76
N GLY A 90 -8.26 0.96 -8.91
CA GLY A 90 -9.12 -0.11 -8.38
C GLY A 90 -9.01 -1.45 -9.08
N GLU A 91 -8.27 -1.53 -10.18
CA GLU A 91 -8.08 -2.78 -10.90
C GLU A 91 -6.82 -3.52 -10.48
N ILE A 92 -5.96 -2.90 -9.68
CA ILE A 92 -4.68 -3.48 -9.28
C ILE A 92 -4.51 -3.45 -7.77
N GLU A 93 -3.57 -4.24 -7.30
CA GLU A 93 -3.15 -4.25 -5.91
C GLU A 93 -1.65 -4.49 -5.90
N ILE A 94 -1.01 -4.20 -4.77
CA ILE A 94 0.42 -4.41 -4.61
C ILE A 94 0.63 -5.60 -3.68
N ILE A 95 1.29 -6.62 -4.18
CA ILE A 95 1.70 -7.77 -3.37
C ILE A 95 3.01 -7.35 -2.71
N VAL A 96 2.92 -6.96 -1.44
CA VAL A 96 4.04 -6.33 -0.74
C VAL A 96 5.11 -7.34 -0.39
N SER A 97 6.36 -6.98 -0.66
CA SER A 97 7.53 -7.78 -0.29
C SER A 97 8.40 -7.11 0.75
N GLN A 98 8.30 -5.78 0.89
CA GLN A 98 9.05 -5.03 1.90
C GLN A 98 8.19 -3.94 2.50
N LEU A 99 8.35 -3.72 3.79
CA LEU A 99 7.59 -2.71 4.53
C LEU A 99 8.52 -1.95 5.47
N ASN A 100 8.52 -0.62 5.34
CA ASN A 100 9.21 0.26 6.25
C ASN A 100 8.21 1.21 6.89
N ILE A 101 8.21 1.29 8.22
CA ILE A 101 7.37 2.23 8.94
C ILE A 101 8.19 3.51 9.12
N LEU A 102 7.71 4.60 8.53
CA LEU A 102 8.40 5.88 8.54
C LEU A 102 8.01 6.74 9.74
N SER A 103 6.73 6.65 10.14
CA SER A 103 6.22 7.39 11.27
C SER A 103 4.97 6.69 11.77
N THR A 104 4.76 6.70 13.08
CA THR A 104 3.60 6.06 13.69
C THR A 104 2.46 7.05 13.93
N SER A 105 2.63 8.30 13.51
CA SER A 105 1.57 9.29 13.62
C SER A 105 1.70 10.28 12.50
N VAL A 106 0.56 10.84 12.09
CA VAL A 106 0.55 11.92 11.12
C VAL A 106 0.96 13.19 11.85
N THR A 107 2.02 13.81 11.39
CA THR A 107 2.50 15.05 11.97
C THR A 107 2.55 16.11 10.89
N PRO A 108 1.76 17.18 11.00
CA PRO A 108 1.86 18.25 10.04
C PRO A 108 3.13 19.07 10.25
N PRO A 109 3.70 19.66 9.24
CA PRO A 109 3.29 19.46 7.88
C PRO A 109 3.73 18.09 7.43
N PHE A 110 2.85 17.44 6.77
CA PHE A 110 3.12 16.10 6.34
C PHE A 110 3.96 16.17 5.09
N THR A 111 5.25 16.20 5.27
CA THR A 111 6.16 16.54 4.18
C THR A 111 6.40 15.44 3.18
N ILE A 112 5.79 14.31 3.38
CA ILE A 112 5.91 13.19 2.45
C ILE A 112 5.62 13.60 1.03
N GLU A 113 4.58 14.36 0.87
CA GLU A 113 4.08 14.72 -0.45
C GLU A 113 4.98 15.69 -1.17
N ASP A 114 5.92 16.26 -0.49
CA ASP A 114 6.79 17.25 -1.10
C ASP A 114 7.92 16.65 -1.91
N ASN A 115 7.98 15.37 -1.97
CA ASN A 115 9.09 14.69 -2.64
C ASN A 115 8.75 14.16 -4.00
#